data_02fa45697987d93dc4f5b2adadfd8d8d
#
_entry.id   02fa45697987d93dc4f5b2adadfd8d8d
#
_cell.length_a   1.000
_cell.length_b   1.000
_cell.length_c   1.000
_cell.angle_alpha   90.00
_cell.angle_beta   90.00
_cell.angle_gamma   90.00
#
_symmetry.space_group_name_H-M   'P 1'
#
loop_
_entity.id
_entity.type
_entity.pdbx_description
1 polymer ?
#
loop_
_entity_poly.entity_id
_entity_poly.type
_entity_poly.pdbx_seq_one_letter_code
_entity_poly.pdbx_strand_id
1 'polypeptide(L)'
;MKIRLVPALLILIVMAITIRLGFWQRDRAHQKEALQAQIDRYEHAPAQPVGGQPIALASIEYHRVRAVGHFMPEHVVYLDNRPYRDQPGFYVVMPFALSGGGYVLVNRGWLPRNADVRTAIAPYHTPLGEVAIEGIARANASRAFELGEGGSAAHQAIRQNLDIGAFARETGLQLQPFVIEQTSDDGDKLVRDWPAPAMGVETNYGYMLQWWGMAAAALGFGLYAARRAAKKGN
;
A
#
# COMPACT_ATOMS: atom_id res chain seq x y z
N MET A 1 -13.14 19.46 54.34
CA MET A 1 -12.25 18.98 53.26
C MET A 1 -12.49 19.84 52.00
N LYS A 2 -11.71 20.92 51.78
CA LYS A 2 -11.88 21.74 50.58
C LYS A 2 -11.09 21.09 49.45
N ILE A 3 -11.70 20.23 48.65
CA ILE A 3 -11.17 19.80 47.37
C ILE A 3 -11.03 21.07 46.52
N ARG A 4 -9.84 21.35 46.02
CA ARG A 4 -9.65 22.46 45.08
C ARG A 4 -10.34 22.05 43.78
N LEU A 5 -11.57 22.55 43.55
CA LEU A 5 -12.48 22.17 42.44
C LEU A 5 -11.80 22.31 41.07
N VAL A 6 -11.00 23.38 40.86
CA VAL A 6 -10.37 23.64 39.58
C VAL A 6 -9.37 22.54 39.18
N PRO A 7 -8.39 22.13 40.01
CA PRO A 7 -7.47 21.02 39.67
C PRO A 7 -8.24 19.69 39.49
N ALA A 8 -9.26 19.40 40.29
CA ALA A 8 -10.02 18.18 40.11
C ALA A 8 -10.77 18.15 38.76
N LEU A 9 -11.37 19.27 38.39
CA LEU A 9 -12.06 19.41 37.10
C LEU A 9 -11.08 19.24 35.92
N LEU A 10 -9.87 19.84 36.00
CA LEU A 10 -8.84 19.69 34.96
C LEU A 10 -8.42 18.22 34.79
N ILE A 11 -8.21 17.50 35.88
CA ILE A 11 -7.87 16.05 35.82
C ILE A 11 -9.00 15.27 35.15
N LEU A 12 -10.24 15.53 35.50
CA LEU A 12 -11.39 14.86 34.88
C LEU A 12 -11.50 15.15 33.37
N ILE A 13 -11.25 16.39 32.97
CA ILE A 13 -11.24 16.79 31.55
C ILE A 13 -10.13 16.06 30.81
N VAL A 14 -8.90 16.04 31.34
CA VAL A 14 -7.75 15.34 30.75
C VAL A 14 -8.06 13.84 30.61
N MET A 15 -8.62 13.23 31.68
CA MET A 15 -9.03 11.82 31.62
C MET A 15 -10.08 11.56 30.55
N ALA A 16 -11.11 12.39 30.46
CA ALA A 16 -12.17 12.23 29.46
C ALA A 16 -11.63 12.31 28.04
N ILE A 17 -10.74 13.29 27.78
CA ILE A 17 -10.11 13.47 26.48
C ILE A 17 -9.22 12.26 26.14
N THR A 18 -8.34 11.85 27.05
CA THR A 18 -7.40 10.75 26.79
C THR A 18 -8.12 9.41 26.62
N ILE A 19 -9.14 9.13 27.41
CA ILE A 19 -9.98 7.95 27.24
C ILE A 19 -10.66 7.96 25.87
N ARG A 20 -11.23 9.10 25.47
CA ARG A 20 -11.93 9.25 24.16
C ARG A 20 -10.96 9.05 23.00
N LEU A 21 -9.74 9.59 23.09
CA LEU A 21 -8.70 9.42 22.07
C LEU A 21 -8.23 7.96 22.01
N GLY A 22 -8.11 7.26 23.13
CA GLY A 22 -7.79 5.85 23.14
C GLY A 22 -8.86 5.01 22.44
N PHE A 23 -10.14 5.25 22.68
CA PHE A 23 -11.23 4.58 21.97
C PHE A 23 -11.22 4.89 20.48
N TRP A 24 -10.98 6.15 20.10
CA TRP A 24 -10.85 6.53 18.68
C TRP A 24 -9.73 5.79 17.96
N GLN A 25 -8.57 5.64 18.60
CA GLN A 25 -7.44 4.87 18.04
C GLN A 25 -7.80 3.38 17.89
N ARG A 26 -8.48 2.79 18.88
CA ARG A 26 -8.96 1.41 18.79
C ARG A 26 -9.92 1.21 17.62
N ASP A 27 -10.90 2.12 17.47
CA ASP A 27 -11.89 2.01 16.42
C ASP A 27 -11.23 2.17 15.03
N ARG A 28 -10.17 3.00 14.93
CA ARG A 28 -9.34 3.10 13.72
C ARG A 28 -8.57 1.81 13.43
N ALA A 29 -8.02 1.15 14.46
CA ALA A 29 -7.37 -0.15 14.31
C ALA A 29 -8.35 -1.19 13.76
N HIS A 30 -9.54 -1.32 14.35
CA HIS A 30 -10.56 -2.27 13.90
C HIS A 30 -11.04 -2.02 12.46
N GLN A 31 -11.18 -0.75 12.04
CA GLN A 31 -11.52 -0.41 10.65
C GLN A 31 -10.45 -0.91 9.67
N LYS A 32 -9.17 -0.74 10.04
CA LYS A 32 -8.04 -1.21 9.23
C LYS A 32 -7.95 -2.74 9.18
N GLU A 33 -8.19 -3.41 10.30
CA GLU A 33 -8.26 -4.88 10.36
C GLU A 33 -9.38 -5.43 9.47
N ALA A 34 -10.55 -4.80 9.52
CA ALA A 34 -11.68 -5.19 8.68
C ALA A 34 -11.37 -5.02 7.18
N LEU A 35 -10.70 -3.92 6.81
CA LEU A 35 -10.25 -3.71 5.44
C LEU A 35 -9.21 -4.74 5.02
N GLN A 36 -8.23 -5.03 5.87
CA GLN A 36 -7.22 -6.07 5.61
C GLN A 36 -7.88 -7.43 5.39
N ALA A 37 -8.80 -7.83 6.27
CA ALA A 37 -9.53 -9.08 6.12
C ALA A 37 -10.42 -9.13 4.87
N GLN A 38 -10.86 -7.99 4.35
CA GLN A 38 -11.57 -7.90 3.08
C GLN A 38 -10.61 -8.08 1.89
N ILE A 39 -9.45 -7.44 1.92
CA ILE A 39 -8.40 -7.59 0.92
C ILE A 39 -7.96 -9.06 0.84
N ASP A 40 -7.65 -9.68 1.98
CA ASP A 40 -7.25 -11.09 2.06
C ASP A 40 -8.29 -12.03 1.44
N ARG A 41 -9.57 -11.75 1.66
CA ARG A 41 -10.65 -12.53 1.02
C ARG A 41 -10.67 -12.37 -0.49
N TYR A 42 -10.46 -11.15 -1.01
CA TYR A 42 -10.44 -10.90 -2.45
C TYR A 42 -9.23 -11.53 -3.14
N GLU A 43 -8.06 -11.49 -2.50
CA GLU A 43 -6.84 -12.09 -3.02
C GLU A 43 -6.91 -13.63 -3.07
N HIS A 44 -7.69 -14.25 -2.18
CA HIS A 44 -7.88 -15.70 -2.13
C HIS A 44 -9.14 -16.18 -2.88
N ALA A 45 -9.97 -15.27 -3.38
CA ALA A 45 -11.14 -15.62 -4.17
C ALA A 45 -10.74 -16.20 -5.56
N PRO A 46 -11.63 -16.91 -6.25
CA PRO A 46 -11.41 -17.33 -7.62
C PRO A 46 -11.03 -16.16 -8.52
N ALA A 47 -10.04 -16.35 -9.41
CA ALA A 47 -9.57 -15.30 -10.29
C ALA A 47 -10.67 -14.83 -11.25
N GLN A 48 -10.91 -13.53 -11.30
CA GLN A 48 -11.84 -12.91 -12.22
C GLN A 48 -11.18 -12.72 -13.60
N PRO A 49 -11.86 -13.04 -14.72
CA PRO A 49 -11.29 -12.86 -16.04
C PRO A 49 -11.22 -11.37 -16.40
N VAL A 50 -10.06 -10.94 -16.90
CA VAL A 50 -9.85 -9.60 -17.48
C VAL A 50 -9.88 -9.72 -18.98
N GLY A 51 -10.87 -9.09 -19.63
CA GLY A 51 -11.04 -9.02 -21.07
C GLY A 51 -10.92 -7.59 -21.61
N GLY A 52 -11.30 -7.41 -22.88
CA GLY A 52 -11.21 -6.11 -23.57
C GLY A 52 -12.20 -5.04 -23.09
N GLN A 53 -13.25 -5.43 -22.38
CA GLN A 53 -14.21 -4.45 -21.85
C GLN A 53 -13.59 -3.69 -20.67
N PRO A 54 -13.75 -2.35 -20.61
CA PRO A 54 -13.27 -1.57 -19.47
C PRO A 54 -13.93 -2.01 -18.16
N ILE A 55 -13.11 -2.25 -17.14
CA ILE A 55 -13.57 -2.63 -15.80
C ILE A 55 -13.25 -1.46 -14.86
N ALA A 56 -14.25 -1.01 -14.09
CA ALA A 56 -14.01 0.05 -13.10
C ALA A 56 -13.07 -0.45 -11.99
N LEU A 57 -12.04 0.33 -11.66
CA LEU A 57 -11.08 -0.02 -10.61
C LEU A 57 -11.77 -0.41 -9.29
N ALA A 58 -12.76 0.36 -8.87
CA ALA A 58 -13.47 0.11 -7.61
C ALA A 58 -14.15 -1.27 -7.50
N SER A 59 -14.44 -1.92 -8.64
CA SER A 59 -15.06 -3.25 -8.65
C SER A 59 -14.07 -4.40 -8.68
N ILE A 60 -12.79 -4.13 -8.93
CA ILE A 60 -11.78 -5.18 -9.14
C ILE A 60 -10.52 -4.99 -8.27
N GLU A 61 -10.36 -3.84 -7.63
CA GLU A 61 -9.18 -3.57 -6.81
C GLU A 61 -9.02 -4.63 -5.71
N TYR A 62 -7.81 -5.12 -5.53
CA TYR A 62 -7.41 -6.23 -4.63
C TYR A 62 -7.95 -7.61 -5.03
N HIS A 63 -8.75 -7.74 -6.07
CA HIS A 63 -9.20 -9.06 -6.51
C HIS A 63 -8.11 -9.80 -7.26
N ARG A 64 -8.11 -11.13 -7.09
CA ARG A 64 -7.35 -12.02 -7.95
C ARG A 64 -7.94 -11.99 -9.35
N VAL A 65 -7.09 -11.81 -10.36
CA VAL A 65 -7.48 -11.69 -11.75
C VAL A 65 -6.67 -12.63 -12.63
N ARG A 66 -7.27 -13.01 -13.77
CA ARG A 66 -6.64 -13.78 -14.82
C ARG A 66 -6.81 -13.08 -16.15
N ALA A 67 -5.71 -12.91 -16.87
CA ALA A 67 -5.69 -12.34 -18.21
C ALA A 67 -5.02 -13.30 -19.18
N VAL A 68 -5.51 -13.34 -20.45
CA VAL A 68 -4.91 -14.10 -21.55
C VAL A 68 -4.52 -13.12 -22.66
N GLY A 69 -3.33 -13.26 -23.22
CA GLY A 69 -2.81 -12.34 -24.22
C GLY A 69 -1.31 -12.46 -24.40
N HIS A 70 -0.66 -11.36 -24.79
CA HIS A 70 0.78 -11.32 -24.98
C HIS A 70 1.40 -10.04 -24.44
N PHE A 71 2.64 -10.13 -23.95
CA PHE A 71 3.41 -8.99 -23.47
C PHE A 71 3.90 -8.12 -24.63
N MET A 72 4.03 -6.81 -24.37
CA MET A 72 4.55 -5.82 -25.30
C MET A 72 5.91 -5.24 -24.82
N PRO A 73 7.03 -5.95 -25.06
CA PRO A 73 8.34 -5.56 -24.54
C PRO A 73 8.83 -4.19 -25.04
N GLU A 74 8.35 -3.74 -26.21
CA GLU A 74 8.67 -2.45 -26.80
C GLU A 74 8.22 -1.25 -25.97
N HIS A 75 7.26 -1.46 -25.07
CA HIS A 75 6.72 -0.45 -24.15
C HIS A 75 7.06 -0.73 -22.68
N VAL A 76 8.13 -1.49 -22.42
CA VAL A 76 8.55 -1.79 -21.04
C VAL A 76 8.97 -0.54 -20.28
N VAL A 77 8.59 -0.48 -18.99
CA VAL A 77 9.02 0.53 -18.04
C VAL A 77 9.63 -0.13 -16.81
N TYR A 78 10.79 0.36 -16.39
CA TYR A 78 11.46 -0.06 -15.17
C TYR A 78 11.25 1.02 -14.12
N LEU A 79 10.47 0.71 -13.09
CA LEU A 79 10.23 1.64 -11.97
C LEU A 79 11.39 1.56 -11.01
N ASP A 80 12.23 2.59 -10.96
CA ASP A 80 13.40 2.69 -10.08
C ASP A 80 12.99 2.94 -8.63
N ASN A 81 13.96 2.78 -7.75
CA ASN A 81 13.80 2.98 -6.30
C ASN A 81 12.75 2.04 -5.67
N ARG A 82 12.83 0.76 -6.03
CA ARG A 82 12.04 -0.33 -5.45
C ARG A 82 12.96 -1.27 -4.69
N PRO A 83 13.22 -0.99 -3.39
CA PRO A 83 14.06 -1.87 -2.58
C PRO A 83 13.35 -3.19 -2.30
N TYR A 84 14.12 -4.28 -2.34
CA TYR A 84 13.69 -5.61 -1.90
C TYR A 84 14.79 -6.23 -1.06
N ARG A 85 14.51 -6.62 0.18
CA ARG A 85 15.49 -7.16 1.15
C ARG A 85 16.77 -6.31 1.23
N ASP A 86 16.61 -5.00 1.37
CA ASP A 86 17.68 -4.00 1.43
C ASP A 86 18.53 -3.86 0.15
N GLN A 87 18.16 -4.53 -0.93
CA GLN A 87 18.79 -4.37 -2.23
C GLN A 87 17.99 -3.39 -3.09
N PRO A 88 18.64 -2.39 -3.72
CA PRO A 88 17.99 -1.50 -4.68
C PRO A 88 17.63 -2.25 -5.95
N GLY A 89 16.48 -1.93 -6.55
CA GLY A 89 16.02 -2.60 -7.76
C GLY A 89 14.92 -1.85 -8.47
N PHE A 90 14.36 -2.54 -9.44
CA PHE A 90 13.30 -2.05 -10.32
C PHE A 90 12.08 -2.96 -10.24
N TYR A 91 10.88 -2.41 -10.38
CA TYR A 91 9.74 -3.18 -10.86
C TYR A 91 9.69 -3.12 -12.38
N VAL A 92 9.47 -4.27 -13.00
CA VAL A 92 9.34 -4.42 -14.46
C VAL A 92 7.85 -4.32 -14.81
N VAL A 93 7.46 -3.21 -15.42
CA VAL A 93 6.08 -2.96 -15.83
C VAL A 93 6.00 -2.89 -17.33
N MET A 94 5.06 -3.60 -17.93
CA MET A 94 4.82 -3.51 -19.38
C MET A 94 3.35 -3.72 -19.73
N PRO A 95 2.88 -3.19 -20.86
CA PRO A 95 1.55 -3.50 -21.37
C PRO A 95 1.42 -4.97 -21.73
N PHE A 96 0.22 -5.48 -21.53
CA PHE A 96 -0.21 -6.80 -21.94
C PHE A 96 -1.43 -6.66 -22.83
N ALA A 97 -1.29 -7.04 -24.10
CA ALA A 97 -2.36 -7.00 -25.06
C ALA A 97 -3.29 -8.18 -24.81
N LEU A 98 -4.54 -7.89 -24.46
CA LEU A 98 -5.56 -8.89 -24.10
C LEU A 98 -6.11 -9.56 -25.35
N SER A 99 -6.28 -10.87 -25.33
CA SER A 99 -6.87 -11.64 -26.46
C SER A 99 -8.28 -11.20 -26.81
N GLY A 100 -9.01 -10.61 -25.85
CA GLY A 100 -10.33 -10.00 -26.04
C GLY A 100 -10.32 -8.54 -26.51
N GLY A 101 -9.16 -7.99 -26.87
CA GLY A 101 -8.93 -6.57 -27.23
C GLY A 101 -8.59 -5.68 -26.03
N GLY A 102 -8.03 -4.50 -26.31
CA GLY A 102 -7.53 -3.59 -25.28
C GLY A 102 -6.25 -4.08 -24.62
N TYR A 103 -5.82 -3.34 -23.60
CA TYR A 103 -4.54 -3.57 -22.93
C TYR A 103 -4.66 -3.39 -21.41
N VAL A 104 -3.80 -4.06 -20.67
CA VAL A 104 -3.64 -3.84 -19.22
C VAL A 104 -2.17 -3.72 -18.89
N LEU A 105 -1.81 -2.85 -17.95
CA LEU A 105 -0.44 -2.82 -17.43
C LEU A 105 -0.22 -4.01 -16.49
N VAL A 106 0.91 -4.67 -16.63
CA VAL A 106 1.34 -5.77 -15.76
C VAL A 106 2.64 -5.41 -15.08
N ASN A 107 2.63 -5.35 -13.75
CA ASN A 107 3.84 -5.35 -12.95
C ASN A 107 4.29 -6.82 -12.80
N ARG A 108 5.30 -7.18 -13.59
CA ARG A 108 5.75 -8.56 -13.73
C ARG A 108 6.56 -9.08 -12.56
N GLY A 109 7.22 -8.17 -11.84
CA GLY A 109 8.07 -8.55 -10.72
C GLY A 109 9.22 -7.58 -10.51
N TRP A 110 10.02 -7.90 -9.51
CA TRP A 110 11.20 -7.13 -9.12
C TRP A 110 12.47 -7.71 -9.76
N LEU A 111 13.38 -6.79 -10.11
CA LEU A 111 14.69 -7.08 -10.69
C LEU A 111 15.77 -6.30 -9.93
N PRO A 112 16.92 -6.91 -9.54
CA PRO A 112 17.99 -6.20 -8.87
C PRO A 112 18.63 -5.17 -9.79
N ARG A 113 18.99 -4.00 -9.22
CA ARG A 113 19.77 -2.99 -9.92
C ARG A 113 21.23 -3.42 -10.01
N ASN A 114 21.86 -3.16 -11.15
CA ASN A 114 23.29 -3.37 -11.30
C ASN A 114 24.06 -2.41 -10.36
N ALA A 115 25.07 -2.94 -9.66
CA ALA A 115 25.84 -2.17 -8.68
C ALA A 115 26.77 -1.14 -9.35
N ASP A 116 27.34 -1.48 -10.50
CA ASP A 116 28.34 -0.66 -11.19
C ASP A 116 27.69 0.32 -12.18
N VAL A 117 26.66 -0.13 -12.90
CA VAL A 117 25.96 0.67 -13.91
C VAL A 117 24.47 0.76 -13.62
N ARG A 118 24.05 1.90 -13.07
CA ARG A 118 22.67 2.14 -12.59
C ARG A 118 21.58 1.89 -13.64
N THR A 119 21.89 2.13 -14.91
CA THR A 119 20.96 2.00 -16.03
C THR A 119 21.02 0.63 -16.72
N ALA A 120 21.95 -0.24 -16.31
CA ALA A 120 22.05 -1.58 -16.86
C ALA A 120 20.96 -2.49 -16.26
N ILE A 121 20.09 -3.00 -17.11
CA ILE A 121 19.03 -3.93 -16.75
C ILE A 121 19.56 -5.36 -16.88
N ALA A 122 19.45 -6.14 -15.83
CA ALA A 122 19.81 -7.55 -15.86
C ALA A 122 18.88 -8.32 -16.81
N PRO A 123 19.38 -9.32 -17.55
CA PRO A 123 18.57 -10.06 -18.52
C PRO A 123 17.51 -10.91 -17.80
N TYR A 124 16.29 -10.84 -18.28
CA TYR A 124 15.16 -11.67 -17.87
C TYR A 124 14.38 -12.14 -19.11
N HIS A 125 13.59 -13.20 -18.96
CA HIS A 125 12.84 -13.76 -20.06
C HIS A 125 11.46 -13.08 -20.18
N THR A 126 11.01 -12.80 -21.41
CA THR A 126 9.64 -12.40 -21.72
C THR A 126 9.06 -13.38 -22.74
N PRO A 127 7.94 -14.07 -22.43
CA PRO A 127 7.29 -14.95 -23.39
C PRO A 127 6.86 -14.18 -24.65
N LEU A 128 7.13 -14.75 -25.83
CA LEU A 128 6.82 -14.13 -27.13
C LEU A 128 5.42 -14.50 -27.68
N GLY A 129 4.77 -15.49 -27.08
CA GLY A 129 3.46 -15.97 -27.55
C GLY A 129 2.30 -15.57 -26.64
N GLU A 130 1.13 -16.09 -26.96
CA GLU A 130 -0.03 -15.98 -26.07
C GLU A 130 0.20 -16.76 -24.78
N VAL A 131 0.00 -16.10 -23.65
CA VAL A 131 0.13 -16.67 -22.31
C VAL A 131 -1.06 -16.30 -21.45
N ALA A 132 -1.32 -17.12 -20.43
CA ALA A 132 -2.27 -16.79 -19.38
C ALA A 132 -1.48 -16.36 -18.13
N ILE A 133 -1.78 -15.19 -17.61
CA ILE A 133 -1.19 -14.66 -16.37
C ILE A 133 -2.26 -14.57 -15.28
N GLU A 134 -1.83 -14.76 -14.05
CA GLU A 134 -2.63 -14.46 -12.86
C GLU A 134 -1.92 -13.44 -11.99
N GLY A 135 -2.70 -12.65 -11.27
CA GLY A 135 -2.18 -11.62 -10.39
C GLY A 135 -3.28 -10.94 -9.58
N ILE A 136 -2.92 -9.87 -8.90
CA ILE A 136 -3.83 -9.05 -8.12
C ILE A 136 -4.02 -7.69 -8.82
N ALA A 137 -5.27 -7.25 -8.97
CA ALA A 137 -5.55 -5.93 -9.52
C ALA A 137 -5.23 -4.83 -8.49
N ARG A 138 -4.47 -3.82 -8.91
CA ARG A 138 -4.05 -2.69 -8.08
C ARG A 138 -4.28 -1.35 -8.80
N ALA A 139 -4.52 -0.30 -8.05
CA ALA A 139 -4.69 1.05 -8.60
C ALA A 139 -3.46 1.56 -9.35
N ASN A 140 -2.26 1.10 -8.99
CA ASN A 140 -0.99 1.49 -9.62
C ASN A 140 0.10 0.44 -9.35
N ALA A 141 1.20 0.53 -10.10
CA ALA A 141 2.35 -0.38 -9.97
C ALA A 141 3.32 0.03 -8.84
N SER A 142 2.83 0.43 -7.67
CA SER A 142 3.58 1.07 -6.58
C SER A 142 3.94 2.54 -6.86
N ARG A 143 3.85 3.39 -5.83
CA ARG A 143 4.27 4.79 -5.88
C ARG A 143 5.46 5.02 -4.97
N ALA A 144 6.57 5.52 -5.51
CA ALA A 144 7.65 6.09 -4.72
C ALA A 144 7.35 7.57 -4.44
N PHE A 145 7.80 8.05 -3.29
CA PHE A 145 7.72 9.47 -2.95
C PHE A 145 8.71 10.25 -3.83
N GLU A 146 8.24 11.28 -4.51
CA GLU A 146 9.04 12.21 -5.30
C GLU A 146 9.14 13.55 -4.59
N LEU A 147 10.37 14.06 -4.42
CA LEU A 147 10.64 15.42 -3.97
C LEU A 147 10.69 16.33 -5.21
N GLY A 148 9.61 17.08 -5.45
CA GLY A 148 9.49 18.04 -6.56
C GLY A 148 8.63 17.57 -7.72
N GLU A 149 8.37 18.47 -8.68
CA GLU A 149 7.65 18.19 -9.94
C GLU A 149 8.55 17.46 -10.98
N GLY A 150 9.31 16.48 -10.52
CA GLY A 150 10.09 15.60 -11.38
C GLY A 150 9.18 14.59 -12.05
N GLY A 151 8.32 15.02 -12.95
CA GLY A 151 7.66 14.10 -13.86
C GLY A 151 8.73 13.28 -14.57
N SER A 152 8.69 11.95 -14.41
CA SER A 152 9.54 11.06 -15.22
C SER A 152 9.42 11.50 -16.67
N ALA A 153 10.54 11.83 -17.31
CA ALA A 153 10.50 12.28 -18.69
C ALA A 153 9.76 11.23 -19.52
N ALA A 154 8.71 11.65 -20.21
CA ALA A 154 8.00 10.80 -21.13
C ALA A 154 9.02 10.14 -22.09
N HIS A 155 8.76 8.91 -22.49
CA HIS A 155 9.60 8.08 -23.35
C HIS A 155 10.92 7.54 -22.74
N GLN A 156 11.19 7.73 -21.45
CA GLN A 156 12.29 7.01 -20.78
C GLN A 156 11.82 5.65 -20.27
N ALA A 157 12.60 4.60 -20.52
CA ALA A 157 12.30 3.26 -20.03
C ALA A 157 12.45 3.16 -18.49
N ILE A 158 13.38 3.90 -17.88
CA ILE A 158 13.58 3.93 -16.43
C ILE A 158 12.89 5.18 -15.87
N ARG A 159 11.92 4.98 -14.95
CA ARG A 159 11.09 6.04 -14.33
C ARG A 159 10.96 5.79 -12.83
N GLN A 160 10.66 6.81 -12.05
CA GLN A 160 10.35 6.63 -10.64
C GLN A 160 8.90 6.19 -10.43
N ASN A 161 7.96 6.78 -11.15
CA ASN A 161 6.54 6.46 -11.08
C ASN A 161 5.94 6.30 -12.48
N LEU A 162 4.79 5.64 -12.55
CA LEU A 162 4.02 5.45 -13.76
C LEU A 162 2.55 5.80 -13.46
N ASP A 163 2.03 6.81 -14.17
CA ASP A 163 0.61 7.11 -14.21
C ASP A 163 -0.01 6.43 -15.43
N ILE A 164 -1.05 5.63 -15.21
CA ILE A 164 -1.71 4.82 -16.26
C ILE A 164 -2.26 5.73 -17.38
N GLY A 165 -2.91 6.83 -16.99
CA GLY A 165 -3.54 7.74 -17.96
C GLY A 165 -2.50 8.52 -18.78
N ALA A 166 -1.40 8.96 -18.16
CA ALA A 166 -0.29 9.59 -18.86
C ALA A 166 0.38 8.60 -19.84
N PHE A 167 0.62 7.37 -19.40
CA PHE A 167 1.22 6.34 -20.23
C PHE A 167 0.30 5.91 -21.40
N ALA A 168 -1.02 5.86 -21.17
CA ALA A 168 -1.99 5.62 -22.23
C ALA A 168 -1.93 6.69 -23.33
N ARG A 169 -1.81 7.97 -22.94
CA ARG A 169 -1.62 9.09 -23.90
C ARG A 169 -0.30 9.04 -24.64
N GLU A 170 0.77 8.66 -23.94
CA GLU A 170 2.11 8.53 -24.49
C GLU A 170 2.20 7.44 -25.56
N THR A 171 1.57 6.29 -25.30
CA THR A 171 1.64 5.09 -26.15
C THR A 171 0.50 4.96 -27.16
N GLY A 172 -0.59 5.69 -26.95
CA GLY A 172 -1.83 5.52 -27.72
C GLY A 172 -2.64 4.26 -27.37
N LEU A 173 -2.23 3.51 -26.35
CA LEU A 173 -2.87 2.26 -25.96
C LEU A 173 -4.15 2.50 -25.11
N GLN A 174 -5.20 1.73 -25.39
CA GLN A 174 -6.42 1.72 -24.59
C GLN A 174 -6.25 0.82 -23.37
N LEU A 175 -5.71 1.39 -22.28
CA LEU A 175 -5.38 0.67 -21.06
C LEU A 175 -6.59 0.53 -20.13
N GLN A 176 -6.67 -0.61 -19.43
CA GLN A 176 -7.51 -0.77 -18.25
C GLN A 176 -7.05 0.23 -17.16
N PRO A 177 -7.98 0.74 -16.30
CA PRO A 177 -7.65 1.74 -15.28
C PRO A 177 -6.97 1.15 -14.03
N PHE A 178 -6.32 0.01 -14.15
CA PHE A 178 -5.58 -0.68 -13.09
C PHE A 178 -4.36 -1.41 -13.64
N VAL A 179 -3.51 -1.86 -12.73
CA VAL A 179 -2.32 -2.68 -13.02
C VAL A 179 -2.55 -4.08 -12.43
N ILE A 180 -2.09 -5.11 -13.11
CA ILE A 180 -2.01 -6.46 -12.55
C ILE A 180 -0.64 -6.65 -11.92
N GLU A 181 -0.56 -6.85 -10.60
CA GLU A 181 0.64 -7.39 -9.94
C GLU A 181 0.67 -8.90 -10.19
N GLN A 182 1.54 -9.34 -11.08
CA GLN A 182 1.62 -10.72 -11.49
C GLN A 182 2.06 -11.63 -10.34
N THR A 183 1.32 -12.71 -10.11
CA THR A 183 1.65 -13.74 -9.12
C THR A 183 2.01 -15.09 -9.76
N SER A 184 1.57 -15.32 -11.01
CA SER A 184 1.97 -16.51 -11.78
C SER A 184 3.45 -16.47 -12.09
N ASP A 185 4.12 -17.63 -12.01
CA ASP A 185 5.53 -17.81 -12.38
C ASP A 185 5.63 -18.19 -13.87
N ASP A 186 6.38 -17.40 -14.62
CA ASP A 186 6.65 -17.65 -16.05
C ASP A 186 8.09 -18.13 -16.29
N GLY A 187 8.85 -18.50 -15.24
CA GLY A 187 10.26 -18.89 -15.32
C GLY A 187 11.19 -17.75 -15.75
N ASP A 188 10.77 -16.50 -15.59
CA ASP A 188 11.45 -15.29 -16.08
C ASP A 188 12.52 -14.73 -15.12
N LYS A 189 12.69 -15.34 -13.95
CA LYS A 189 13.61 -14.94 -12.88
C LYS A 189 13.26 -13.63 -12.17
N LEU A 190 12.10 -13.07 -12.40
CA LEU A 190 11.61 -11.90 -11.65
C LEU A 190 11.06 -12.31 -10.29
N VAL A 191 11.34 -11.52 -9.27
CA VAL A 191 10.85 -11.78 -7.91
C VAL A 191 9.44 -11.21 -7.76
N ARG A 192 8.51 -12.01 -7.26
CA ARG A 192 7.08 -11.69 -7.05
C ARG A 192 6.67 -11.76 -5.58
N ASP A 193 7.57 -11.38 -4.69
CA ASP A 193 7.32 -11.27 -3.26
C ASP A 193 6.74 -9.88 -2.97
N TRP A 194 5.45 -9.71 -3.29
CA TRP A 194 4.77 -8.43 -3.16
C TRP A 194 4.53 -8.07 -1.70
N PRO A 195 4.94 -6.87 -1.25
CA PRO A 195 4.67 -6.46 0.12
C PRO A 195 3.16 -6.32 0.34
N ALA A 196 2.66 -6.95 1.40
CA ALA A 196 1.28 -6.74 1.82
C ALA A 196 1.01 -5.26 2.10
N PRO A 197 -0.18 -4.74 1.81
CA PRO A 197 -0.54 -3.36 2.12
C PRO A 197 -0.36 -3.08 3.61
N ALA A 198 0.62 -2.23 3.96
CA ALA A 198 0.91 -1.88 5.36
C ALA A 198 -0.21 -0.97 5.90
N MET A 199 -1.14 -1.52 6.65
CA MET A 199 -2.26 -0.77 7.25
C MET A 199 -1.84 0.02 8.50
N GLY A 200 -0.68 -0.30 9.11
CA GLY A 200 -0.19 0.36 10.32
C GLY A 200 -1.15 0.19 11.51
N VAL A 201 -1.75 -0.97 11.66
CA VAL A 201 -2.68 -1.31 12.74
C VAL A 201 -1.98 -1.23 14.09
N GLU A 202 -0.76 -1.74 14.19
CA GLU A 202 0.08 -1.76 15.39
C GLU A 202 0.34 -0.35 15.93
N THR A 203 0.52 0.61 15.03
CA THR A 203 0.70 2.03 15.39
C THR A 203 -0.54 2.59 16.09
N ASN A 204 -1.72 2.23 15.63
CA ASN A 204 -2.97 2.66 16.27
C ASN A 204 -3.14 2.02 17.65
N TYR A 205 -2.83 0.74 17.82
CA TYR A 205 -2.83 0.09 19.14
C TYR A 205 -1.78 0.68 20.08
N GLY A 206 -0.59 1.01 19.58
CA GLY A 206 0.44 1.72 20.35
C GLY A 206 -0.05 3.06 20.89
N TYR A 207 -0.67 3.89 20.04
CA TYR A 207 -1.29 5.15 20.48
C TYR A 207 -2.47 4.94 21.42
N MET A 208 -3.30 3.94 21.22
CA MET A 208 -4.38 3.59 22.14
C MET A 208 -3.84 3.34 23.55
N LEU A 209 -2.80 2.51 23.69
CA LEU A 209 -2.16 2.22 24.98
C LEU A 209 -1.55 3.45 25.61
N GLN A 210 -0.92 4.35 24.82
CA GLN A 210 -0.37 5.61 25.33
C GLN A 210 -1.48 6.51 25.88
N TRP A 211 -2.60 6.67 25.18
CA TRP A 211 -3.72 7.49 25.62
C TRP A 211 -4.34 6.94 26.92
N TRP A 212 -4.59 5.63 27.00
CA TRP A 212 -5.13 5.03 28.22
C TRP A 212 -4.14 5.04 29.37
N GLY A 213 -2.83 4.91 29.09
CA GLY A 213 -1.78 5.07 30.08
C GLY A 213 -1.75 6.48 30.68
N MET A 214 -1.92 7.52 29.83
CA MET A 214 -2.06 8.90 30.30
C MET A 214 -3.31 9.10 31.18
N ALA A 215 -4.43 8.50 30.82
CA ALA A 215 -5.65 8.52 31.65
C ALA A 215 -5.41 7.88 33.02
N ALA A 216 -4.76 6.71 33.05
CA ALA A 216 -4.41 6.02 34.29
C ALA A 216 -3.43 6.84 35.17
N ALA A 217 -2.44 7.47 34.56
CA ALA A 217 -1.51 8.36 35.27
C ALA A 217 -2.22 9.59 35.85
N ALA A 218 -3.13 10.22 35.08
CA ALA A 218 -3.93 11.35 35.57
C ALA A 218 -4.81 10.94 36.76
N LEU A 219 -5.44 9.77 36.72
CA LEU A 219 -6.20 9.21 37.83
C LEU A 219 -5.32 8.97 39.06
N GLY A 220 -4.17 8.30 38.87
CA GLY A 220 -3.20 8.04 39.95
C GLY A 220 -2.70 9.31 40.61
N PHE A 221 -2.38 10.34 39.80
CA PHE A 221 -1.98 11.65 40.30
C PHE A 221 -3.14 12.33 41.08
N GLY A 222 -4.36 12.28 40.57
CA GLY A 222 -5.53 12.81 41.24
C GLY A 222 -5.78 12.18 42.60
N LEU A 223 -5.71 10.85 42.68
CA LEU A 223 -5.84 10.10 43.93
C LEU A 223 -4.73 10.42 44.96
N TYR A 224 -3.48 10.52 44.48
CA TYR A 224 -2.34 10.92 45.30
C TYR A 224 -2.53 12.33 45.89
N ALA A 225 -2.89 13.30 45.03
CA ALA A 225 -3.14 14.68 45.45
C ALA A 225 -4.28 14.79 46.47
N ALA A 226 -5.36 14.06 46.27
CA ALA A 226 -6.50 14.01 47.20
C ALA A 226 -6.09 13.45 48.57
N ARG A 227 -5.35 12.32 48.61
CA ARG A 227 -4.81 11.73 49.83
C ARG A 227 -3.88 12.65 50.60
N ARG A 228 -2.99 13.36 49.87
CA ARG A 228 -2.06 14.33 50.49
C ARG A 228 -2.78 15.55 51.04
N ALA A 229 -3.83 16.03 50.40
CA ALA A 229 -4.65 17.12 50.90
C ALA A 229 -5.43 16.73 52.18
N ALA A 230 -5.95 15.49 52.24
CA ALA A 230 -6.60 14.97 53.40
C ALA A 230 -5.69 14.88 54.64
N LYS A 231 -4.41 14.46 54.43
CA LYS A 231 -3.39 14.39 55.52
C LYS A 231 -2.93 15.74 56.06
N LYS A 232 -3.05 16.83 55.29
CA LYS A 232 -2.66 18.20 55.73
C LYS A 232 -3.81 18.96 56.40
N GLY A 233 -5.03 18.44 56.35
CA GLY A 233 -6.20 19.05 56.93
C GLY A 233 -6.62 18.47 58.28
N ASN A 234 -5.95 17.41 58.74
CA ASN A 234 -5.95 16.86 60.10
C ASN A 234 -4.66 17.32 60.84
#